data_4d5fe41e160dcdacf64b648bb6f6fb4e
#
_entry.id   4d5fe41e160dcdacf64b648bb6f6fb4e
#
_cell.length_a   1.000
_cell.length_b   1.000
_cell.length_c   1.000
_cell.angle_alpha   90.00
_cell.angle_beta   90.00
_cell.angle_gamma   90.00
#
_symmetry.space_group_name_H-M   'P 1'
#
loop_
_entity.id
_entity.type
_entity.pdbx_description
1 polymer ?
#
loop_
_entity_poly.entity_id
_entity_poly.type
_entity_poly.pdbx_seq_one_letter_code
_entity_poly.pdbx_strand_id
1 'polypeptide(L)'
;YKRQELAYQTNHLAISKIAEISNKQKIKLIHISTDYIFDGISEKGYLESDDPNPLNIYGKSKLAGEVAVCAAMQKNAIIIRTSWLYSEYSNNFVDTIIRKAQKCDELSVVSDQFGSPTNANDLAKAIIQIINDKKFRNHDQLTQIYHYSSYGLCSWFEFAREILELANVDCQVDPVETKDYFTAAKR
;
A
#
# COMPACT_ATOMS: atom_id res chain seq x y z
N TYR A 1 -5.23 21.05 7.04
CA TYR A 1 -4.89 21.63 5.73
C TYR A 1 -3.42 21.37 5.35
N LYS A 2 -2.40 21.77 6.13
CA LYS A 2 -0.96 21.60 5.79
C LYS A 2 -0.55 20.16 5.47
N ARG A 3 -1.09 19.14 6.19
CA ARG A 3 -0.78 17.72 5.93
C ARG A 3 -1.41 17.23 4.63
N GLN A 4 -2.57 17.74 4.24
CA GLN A 4 -3.24 17.39 2.98
C GLN A 4 -2.48 17.94 1.78
N GLU A 5 -2.04 19.19 1.86
CA GLU A 5 -1.21 19.81 0.84
C GLU A 5 0.11 19.07 0.64
N LEU A 6 0.78 18.70 1.74
CA LEU A 6 2.01 17.90 1.69
C LEU A 6 1.80 16.53 1.03
N ALA A 7 0.64 15.88 1.28
CA ALA A 7 0.31 14.61 0.62
C ALA A 7 0.24 14.78 -0.91
N TYR A 8 -0.41 15.82 -1.41
CA TYR A 8 -0.46 16.10 -2.85
C TYR A 8 0.89 16.52 -3.41
N GLN A 9 1.66 17.32 -2.69
CA GLN A 9 3.02 17.69 -3.11
C GLN A 9 3.89 16.46 -3.32
N THR A 10 3.85 15.50 -2.38
CA THR A 10 4.68 14.30 -2.42
C THR A 10 4.13 13.24 -3.38
N ASN A 11 2.84 12.90 -3.25
CA ASN A 11 2.25 11.75 -3.96
C ASN A 11 1.77 12.08 -5.38
N HIS A 12 1.58 13.35 -5.70
CA HIS A 12 1.12 13.79 -7.02
C HIS A 12 2.16 14.66 -7.72
N LEU A 13 2.45 15.88 -7.22
CA LEU A 13 3.29 16.83 -7.96
C LEU A 13 4.73 16.35 -8.16
N ALA A 14 5.34 15.78 -7.11
CA ALA A 14 6.68 15.21 -7.23
C ALA A 14 6.69 14.01 -8.20
N ILE A 15 5.69 13.14 -8.13
CA ILE A 15 5.56 11.98 -9.03
C ILE A 15 5.33 12.42 -10.48
N SER A 16 4.49 13.44 -10.71
CA SER A 16 4.31 14.04 -12.05
C SER A 16 5.66 14.50 -12.64
N LYS A 17 6.47 15.21 -11.86
CA LYS A 17 7.78 15.66 -12.31
C LYS A 17 8.76 14.53 -12.58
N ILE A 18 8.76 13.50 -11.73
CA ILE A 18 9.58 12.30 -11.95
C ILE A 18 9.17 11.61 -13.25
N ALA A 19 7.87 11.42 -13.50
CA ALA A 19 7.37 10.79 -14.70
C ALA A 19 7.71 11.59 -15.96
N GLU A 20 7.53 12.93 -15.95
CA GLU A 20 7.91 13.82 -17.05
C GLU A 20 9.41 13.69 -17.40
N ILE A 21 10.27 13.74 -16.37
CA ILE A 21 11.73 13.62 -16.54
C ILE A 21 12.11 12.23 -17.04
N SER A 22 11.51 11.18 -16.47
CA SER A 22 11.75 9.79 -16.88
C SER A 22 11.39 9.58 -18.35
N ASN A 23 10.24 10.08 -18.77
CA ASN A 23 9.84 10.02 -20.19
C ASN A 23 10.82 10.78 -21.10
N LYS A 24 11.18 12.01 -20.73
CA LYS A 24 12.13 12.83 -21.52
C LYS A 24 13.51 12.18 -21.64
N GLN A 25 13.97 11.53 -20.59
CA GLN A 25 15.25 10.85 -20.53
C GLN A 25 15.19 9.40 -21.00
N LYS A 26 14.03 8.89 -21.41
CA LYS A 26 13.79 7.50 -21.81
C LYS A 26 14.16 6.49 -20.70
N ILE A 27 13.94 6.87 -19.45
CA ILE A 27 14.16 6.02 -18.27
C ILE A 27 12.86 5.29 -17.95
N LYS A 28 12.93 4.00 -17.67
CA LYS A 28 11.79 3.21 -17.22
C LYS A 28 11.44 3.54 -15.78
N LEU A 29 10.15 3.56 -15.44
CA LEU A 29 9.66 3.93 -14.12
C LEU A 29 8.87 2.79 -13.50
N ILE A 30 9.17 2.47 -12.24
CA ILE A 30 8.30 1.65 -11.40
C ILE A 30 7.80 2.54 -10.26
N HIS A 31 6.47 2.73 -10.20
CA HIS A 31 5.80 3.55 -9.19
C HIS A 31 5.02 2.67 -8.23
N ILE A 32 5.28 2.83 -6.92
CA ILE A 32 4.54 2.10 -5.88
C ILE A 32 3.32 2.91 -5.47
N SER A 33 2.16 2.30 -5.60
CA SER A 33 0.87 2.85 -5.20
C SER A 33 0.25 2.06 -4.04
N THR A 34 -1.05 2.19 -3.81
CA THR A 34 -1.74 1.67 -2.63
C THR A 34 -3.13 1.14 -2.97
N ASP A 35 -3.62 0.20 -2.17
CA ASP A 35 -5.01 -0.26 -2.12
C ASP A 35 -6.01 0.83 -1.69
N TYR A 36 -5.55 1.88 -0.98
CA TYR A 36 -6.39 3.02 -0.56
C TYR A 36 -6.96 3.85 -1.72
N ILE A 37 -6.64 3.54 -2.94
CA ILE A 37 -7.33 4.09 -4.12
C ILE A 37 -8.74 3.53 -4.29
N PHE A 38 -9.06 2.42 -3.64
CA PHE A 38 -10.39 1.80 -3.60
C PHE A 38 -11.15 2.18 -2.33
N ASP A 39 -12.46 1.97 -2.33
CA ASP A 39 -13.35 2.28 -1.20
C ASP A 39 -13.42 1.18 -0.13
N GLY A 40 -12.93 -0.03 -0.44
CA GLY A 40 -12.87 -1.14 0.50
C GLY A 40 -14.20 -1.87 0.73
N ILE A 41 -15.23 -1.67 -0.10
CA ILE A 41 -16.55 -2.30 0.08
C ILE A 41 -16.71 -3.64 -0.65
N SER A 42 -15.78 -3.99 -1.54
CA SER A 42 -15.86 -5.23 -2.33
C SER A 42 -15.47 -6.45 -1.49
N GLU A 43 -16.40 -7.38 -1.32
CA GLU A 43 -16.14 -8.66 -0.64
C GLU A 43 -15.26 -9.61 -1.48
N LYS A 44 -15.19 -9.41 -2.79
CA LYS A 44 -14.39 -10.24 -3.71
C LYS A 44 -12.99 -9.71 -3.95
N GLY A 45 -12.61 -8.61 -3.28
CA GLY A 45 -11.40 -7.86 -3.60
C GLY A 45 -11.54 -7.01 -4.87
N TYR A 46 -10.45 -6.43 -5.33
CA TYR A 46 -10.40 -5.54 -6.51
C TYR A 46 -9.41 -6.07 -7.53
N LEU A 47 -9.77 -5.90 -8.80
CA LEU A 47 -8.90 -6.13 -9.95
C LEU A 47 -8.21 -4.82 -10.36
N GLU A 48 -7.14 -4.91 -11.14
CA GLU A 48 -6.45 -3.76 -11.67
C GLU A 48 -7.31 -2.90 -12.60
N SER A 49 -8.33 -3.52 -13.21
CA SER A 49 -9.29 -2.89 -14.11
C SER A 49 -10.46 -2.20 -13.41
N ASP A 50 -10.63 -2.40 -12.11
CA ASP A 50 -11.73 -1.81 -11.36
C ASP A 50 -11.53 -0.30 -11.19
N ASP A 51 -12.65 0.44 -11.21
CA ASP A 51 -12.64 1.89 -11.07
C ASP A 51 -12.23 2.32 -9.66
N PRO A 52 -11.20 3.16 -9.51
CA PRO A 52 -10.78 3.68 -8.21
C PRO A 52 -11.83 4.61 -7.60
N ASN A 53 -12.07 4.46 -6.29
CA ASN A 53 -12.97 5.31 -5.50
C ASN A 53 -12.38 5.65 -4.11
N PRO A 54 -11.28 6.43 -4.03
CA PRO A 54 -10.58 6.69 -2.77
C PRO A 54 -11.42 7.54 -1.80
N LEU A 55 -11.57 7.07 -0.57
CA LEU A 55 -12.37 7.74 0.47
C LEU A 55 -11.57 8.81 1.22
N ASN A 56 -10.26 8.74 1.26
CA ASN A 56 -9.42 9.65 2.04
C ASN A 56 -8.40 10.40 1.18
N ILE A 57 -7.78 11.43 1.76
CA ILE A 57 -6.81 12.30 1.07
C ILE A 57 -5.56 11.53 0.64
N TYR A 58 -5.11 10.55 1.42
CA TYR A 58 -3.96 9.73 1.04
C TYR A 58 -4.25 8.96 -0.25
N GLY A 59 -5.35 8.21 -0.30
CA GLY A 59 -5.77 7.49 -1.51
C GLY A 59 -5.96 8.42 -2.71
N LYS A 60 -6.65 9.57 -2.50
CA LYS A 60 -6.85 10.58 -3.56
C LYS A 60 -5.53 11.12 -4.10
N SER A 61 -4.57 11.44 -3.23
CA SER A 61 -3.26 11.94 -3.64
C SER A 61 -2.42 10.88 -4.37
N LYS A 62 -2.50 9.61 -3.94
CA LYS A 62 -1.84 8.48 -4.60
C LYS A 62 -2.43 8.20 -5.98
N LEU A 63 -3.77 8.20 -6.09
CA LEU A 63 -4.45 8.06 -7.38
C LEU A 63 -4.08 9.19 -8.34
N ALA A 64 -4.00 10.44 -7.88
CA ALA A 64 -3.54 11.56 -8.70
C ALA A 64 -2.11 11.33 -9.22
N GLY A 65 -1.24 10.69 -8.42
CA GLY A 65 0.09 10.26 -8.86
C GLY A 65 0.04 9.18 -9.95
N GLU A 66 -0.81 8.16 -9.82
CA GLU A 66 -1.00 7.14 -10.87
C GLU A 66 -1.44 7.77 -12.19
N VAL A 67 -2.45 8.66 -12.13
CA VAL A 67 -2.95 9.37 -13.30
C VAL A 67 -1.85 10.21 -13.96
N ALA A 68 -1.02 10.89 -13.16
CA ALA A 68 0.10 11.68 -13.66
C ALA A 68 1.17 10.80 -14.35
N VAL A 69 1.47 9.62 -13.78
CA VAL A 69 2.37 8.64 -14.42
C VAL A 69 1.80 8.18 -15.76
N CYS A 70 0.54 7.75 -15.79
CA CYS A 70 -0.11 7.30 -17.05
C CYS A 70 -0.16 8.41 -18.11
N ALA A 71 -0.42 9.65 -17.72
CA ALA A 71 -0.46 10.79 -18.62
C ALA A 71 0.92 11.14 -19.21
N ALA A 72 1.95 11.15 -18.36
CA ALA A 72 3.31 11.49 -18.77
C ALA A 72 4.03 10.34 -19.48
N MET A 73 3.73 9.09 -19.12
CA MET A 73 4.40 7.88 -19.62
C MET A 73 3.38 6.89 -20.16
N GLN A 74 2.99 7.02 -21.41
CA GLN A 74 2.12 6.02 -22.08
C GLN A 74 2.81 4.66 -22.21
N LYS A 75 4.13 4.64 -22.14
CA LYS A 75 4.98 3.44 -22.23
C LYS A 75 6.07 3.48 -21.17
N ASN A 76 6.59 2.30 -20.87
CA ASN A 76 7.80 2.15 -20.04
C ASN A 76 7.61 2.53 -18.57
N ALA A 77 6.38 2.50 -18.07
CA ALA A 77 6.11 2.57 -16.65
C ALA A 77 5.34 1.35 -16.15
N ILE A 78 5.58 0.99 -14.90
CA ILE A 78 4.80 0.02 -14.15
C ILE A 78 4.35 0.69 -12.86
N ILE A 79 3.05 0.58 -12.58
CA ILE A 79 2.46 1.00 -11.31
C ILE A 79 2.15 -0.26 -10.52
N ILE A 80 2.66 -0.37 -9.29
CA ILE A 80 2.39 -1.50 -8.40
C ILE A 80 1.57 -1.00 -7.23
N ARG A 81 0.31 -1.40 -7.15
CA ARG A 81 -0.56 -1.17 -6.00
C ARG A 81 -0.31 -2.27 -4.99
N THR A 82 -0.08 -1.89 -3.75
CA THR A 82 0.19 -2.82 -2.64
C THR A 82 -0.59 -2.43 -1.40
N SER A 83 -0.73 -3.36 -0.45
CA SER A 83 -1.49 -3.18 0.77
C SER A 83 -0.68 -3.56 2.00
N TRP A 84 -0.96 -2.94 3.16
CA TRP A 84 -0.51 -3.33 4.48
C TRP A 84 0.99 -3.66 4.55
N LEU A 85 1.83 -2.81 3.97
CA LEU A 85 3.28 -3.00 3.93
C LEU A 85 3.87 -3.03 5.35
N TYR A 86 4.67 -4.07 5.61
CA TYR A 86 5.45 -4.21 6.84
C TYR A 86 6.88 -4.67 6.54
N SER A 87 7.79 -4.35 7.44
CA SER A 87 9.19 -4.77 7.38
C SER A 87 9.85 -4.69 8.75
N GLU A 88 11.05 -5.21 8.85
CA GLU A 88 11.94 -5.00 10.00
C GLU A 88 12.47 -3.56 10.10
N TYR A 89 12.31 -2.77 9.04
CA TYR A 89 12.77 -1.38 8.98
C TYR A 89 11.61 -0.42 9.18
N SER A 90 11.82 0.64 9.99
CA SER A 90 10.85 1.72 10.20
C SER A 90 9.55 1.30 10.92
N ASN A 91 8.78 2.29 11.34
CA ASN A 91 7.51 2.08 12.02
C ASN A 91 6.45 1.52 11.08
N ASN A 92 5.87 0.40 11.43
CA ASN A 92 4.76 -0.24 10.73
C ASN A 92 3.79 -0.90 11.72
N PHE A 93 2.78 -1.59 11.23
CA PHE A 93 1.78 -2.22 12.10
C PHE A 93 2.38 -3.31 12.98
N VAL A 94 3.25 -4.18 12.44
CA VAL A 94 3.90 -5.28 13.17
C VAL A 94 4.69 -4.73 14.37
N ASP A 95 5.61 -3.80 14.10
CA ASP A 95 6.40 -3.15 15.15
C ASP A 95 5.52 -2.41 16.18
N THR A 96 4.45 -1.77 15.72
CA THR A 96 3.50 -1.06 16.59
C THR A 96 2.77 -2.01 17.52
N ILE A 97 2.30 -3.16 17.05
CA ILE A 97 1.60 -4.17 17.86
C ILE A 97 2.56 -4.76 18.90
N ILE A 98 3.74 -5.19 18.50
CA ILE A 98 4.74 -5.75 19.42
C ILE A 98 5.10 -4.73 20.54
N ARG A 99 5.41 -3.50 20.17
CA ARG A 99 5.77 -2.44 21.15
C ARG A 99 4.64 -2.07 22.10
N LYS A 100 3.38 -2.14 21.65
CA LYS A 100 2.22 -1.88 22.50
C LYS A 100 2.01 -3.05 23.45
N ALA A 101 2.02 -4.28 22.95
CA ALA A 101 1.81 -5.48 23.75
C ALA A 101 2.88 -5.68 24.85
N GLN A 102 4.09 -5.19 24.64
CA GLN A 102 5.12 -5.17 25.69
C GLN A 102 4.83 -4.19 26.85
N LYS A 103 3.81 -3.34 26.73
CA LYS A 103 3.49 -2.27 27.71
C LYS A 103 2.11 -2.39 28.32
N CYS A 104 1.27 -3.28 27.82
CA CYS A 104 -0.08 -3.50 28.30
C CYS A 104 -0.49 -4.96 28.06
N ASP A 105 -1.34 -5.46 28.94
CA ASP A 105 -1.80 -6.85 28.95
C ASP A 105 -2.97 -7.07 27.96
N GLU A 106 -3.52 -5.97 27.40
CA GLU A 106 -4.70 -6.00 26.53
C GLU A 106 -4.59 -4.96 25.42
N LEU A 107 -4.98 -5.33 24.19
CA LEU A 107 -5.04 -4.46 23.01
C LEU A 107 -6.37 -4.61 22.29
N SER A 108 -7.05 -3.50 21.98
CA SER A 108 -8.20 -3.48 21.08
C SER A 108 -7.76 -3.24 19.63
N VAL A 109 -8.15 -4.14 18.71
CA VAL A 109 -7.77 -4.08 17.29
C VAL A 109 -8.99 -4.28 16.39
N VAL A 110 -9.07 -3.48 15.32
CA VAL A 110 -10.18 -3.50 14.34
C VAL A 110 -10.32 -4.87 13.68
N SER A 111 -11.53 -5.43 13.70
CA SER A 111 -11.83 -6.79 13.21
C SER A 111 -12.68 -6.84 11.95
N ASP A 112 -13.29 -5.71 11.55
CA ASP A 112 -14.17 -5.57 10.39
C ASP A 112 -13.51 -4.91 9.17
N GLN A 113 -12.20 -4.74 9.17
CA GLN A 113 -11.41 -4.33 8.01
C GLN A 113 -10.49 -5.46 7.59
N PHE A 114 -10.61 -5.86 6.32
CA PHE A 114 -9.86 -6.98 5.75
C PHE A 114 -8.87 -6.50 4.70
N GLY A 115 -7.75 -7.21 4.61
CA GLY A 115 -6.69 -6.93 3.65
C GLY A 115 -5.64 -8.03 3.61
N SER A 116 -4.66 -7.85 2.75
CA SER A 116 -3.53 -8.78 2.59
C SER A 116 -2.24 -8.07 3.04
N PRO A 117 -1.66 -8.48 4.17
CA PRO A 117 -0.35 -7.94 4.59
C PRO A 117 0.72 -8.24 3.54
N THR A 118 1.61 -7.30 3.31
CA THR A 118 2.69 -7.44 2.32
C THR A 118 4.04 -7.24 2.97
N ASN A 119 4.92 -8.23 2.88
CA ASN A 119 6.30 -8.08 3.30
C ASN A 119 7.07 -7.21 2.28
N ALA A 120 7.68 -6.12 2.75
CA ALA A 120 8.39 -5.19 1.90
C ALA A 120 9.63 -5.81 1.22
N ASN A 121 10.28 -6.79 1.85
CA ASN A 121 11.39 -7.52 1.24
C ASN A 121 10.92 -8.36 0.03
N ASP A 122 9.74 -8.95 0.10
CA ASP A 122 9.21 -9.74 -1.01
C ASP A 122 8.74 -8.83 -2.16
N LEU A 123 8.13 -7.70 -1.85
CA LEU A 123 7.85 -6.67 -2.87
C LEU A 123 9.15 -6.18 -3.52
N ALA A 124 10.20 -5.93 -2.74
CA ALA A 124 11.51 -5.51 -3.28
C ALA A 124 12.12 -6.58 -4.20
N LYS A 125 12.03 -7.86 -3.82
CA LYS A 125 12.48 -8.98 -4.69
C LYS A 125 11.68 -9.01 -6.01
N ALA A 126 10.35 -8.85 -5.94
CA ALA A 126 9.50 -8.77 -7.13
C ALA A 126 9.89 -7.60 -8.05
N ILE A 127 10.16 -6.42 -7.48
CA ILE A 127 10.65 -5.25 -8.24
C ILE A 127 11.98 -5.55 -8.92
N ILE A 128 12.92 -6.18 -8.21
CA ILE A 128 14.22 -6.58 -8.80
C ILE A 128 14.03 -7.60 -9.93
N GLN A 129 13.10 -8.54 -9.79
CA GLN A 129 12.76 -9.48 -10.87
C GLN A 129 12.21 -8.76 -12.09
N ILE A 130 11.29 -7.79 -11.90
CA ILE A 130 10.76 -6.95 -13.00
C ILE A 130 11.90 -6.18 -13.68
N ILE A 131 12.79 -5.55 -12.91
CA ILE A 131 13.92 -4.79 -13.45
C ILE A 131 14.87 -5.69 -14.27
N ASN A 132 15.02 -6.95 -13.88
CA ASN A 132 15.87 -7.92 -14.56
C ASN A 132 15.17 -8.65 -15.72
N ASP A 133 13.85 -8.53 -15.84
CA ASP A 133 13.11 -9.16 -16.92
C ASP A 133 13.50 -8.56 -18.30
N LYS A 134 13.80 -9.44 -19.26
CA LYS A 134 14.25 -9.03 -20.59
C LYS A 134 13.20 -8.21 -21.35
N LYS A 135 11.91 -8.50 -21.15
CA LYS A 135 10.82 -7.76 -21.81
C LYS A 135 10.76 -6.34 -21.25
N PHE A 136 10.82 -6.19 -19.93
CA PHE A 136 10.84 -4.87 -19.31
C PHE A 136 12.10 -4.08 -19.72
N ARG A 137 13.27 -4.71 -19.76
CA ARG A 137 14.54 -4.03 -20.08
C ARG A 137 14.66 -3.59 -21.53
N ASN A 138 14.27 -4.45 -22.46
CA ASN A 138 14.68 -4.34 -23.88
C ASN A 138 13.55 -3.89 -24.81
N HIS A 139 12.32 -3.90 -24.35
CA HIS A 139 11.16 -3.56 -25.18
C HIS A 139 10.37 -2.40 -24.60
N ASP A 140 9.86 -1.54 -25.48
CA ASP A 140 8.86 -0.56 -25.13
C ASP A 140 7.52 -1.26 -24.88
N GLN A 141 7.01 -1.15 -23.67
CA GLN A 141 5.71 -1.69 -23.30
C GLN A 141 4.77 -0.56 -22.87
N LEU A 142 3.48 -0.73 -23.14
CA LEU A 142 2.47 0.17 -22.59
C LEU A 142 2.59 0.19 -21.07
N THR A 143 2.33 1.35 -20.46
CA THR A 143 2.28 1.48 -19.00
C THR A 143 1.24 0.52 -18.45
N GLN A 144 1.65 -0.26 -17.45
CA GLN A 144 0.85 -1.31 -16.84
C GLN A 144 0.62 -1.03 -15.36
N ILE A 145 -0.54 -1.47 -14.87
CA ILE A 145 -0.87 -1.47 -13.46
C ILE A 145 -0.97 -2.91 -12.99
N TYR A 146 -0.36 -3.21 -11.83
CA TYR A 146 -0.41 -4.51 -11.19
C TYR A 146 -0.77 -4.37 -9.72
N HIS A 147 -1.47 -5.36 -9.18
CA HIS A 147 -1.60 -5.56 -7.75
C HIS A 147 -0.52 -6.51 -7.25
N TYR A 148 0.09 -6.18 -6.13
CA TYR A 148 1.05 -7.05 -5.44
C TYR A 148 0.78 -7.04 -3.95
N SER A 149 0.40 -8.19 -3.41
CA SER A 149 0.29 -8.46 -1.98
C SER A 149 0.67 -9.90 -1.69
N SER A 150 0.84 -10.26 -0.42
CA SER A 150 0.94 -11.67 -0.05
C SER A 150 -0.39 -12.38 -0.28
N TYR A 151 -0.33 -13.69 -0.41
CA TYR A 151 -1.53 -14.52 -0.55
C TYR A 151 -2.30 -14.59 0.76
N GLY A 152 -3.62 -14.58 0.67
CA GLY A 152 -4.54 -14.68 1.80
C GLY A 152 -5.18 -13.35 2.16
N LEU A 153 -6.21 -13.44 2.99
CA LEU A 153 -6.99 -12.33 3.49
C LEU A 153 -7.13 -12.47 5.01
N CYS A 154 -6.92 -11.41 5.75
CA CYS A 154 -7.15 -11.37 7.20
C CYS A 154 -7.64 -9.99 7.64
N SER A 155 -8.27 -9.91 8.81
CA SER A 155 -8.54 -8.65 9.49
C SER A 155 -7.27 -8.12 10.18
N TRP A 156 -7.29 -6.82 10.58
CA TRP A 156 -6.23 -6.29 11.44
C TRP A 156 -6.14 -7.03 12.77
N PHE A 157 -7.28 -7.47 13.31
CA PHE A 157 -7.35 -8.25 14.54
C PHE A 157 -6.64 -9.60 14.39
N GLU A 158 -6.96 -10.37 13.33
CA GLU A 158 -6.31 -11.65 13.06
C GLU A 158 -4.81 -11.48 12.82
N PHE A 159 -4.43 -10.44 12.07
CA PHE A 159 -3.02 -10.15 11.84
C PHE A 159 -2.28 -9.78 13.13
N ALA A 160 -2.90 -9.01 14.04
CA ALA A 160 -2.30 -8.68 15.33
C ALA A 160 -2.11 -9.92 16.21
N ARG A 161 -3.07 -10.84 16.24
CA ARG A 161 -2.96 -12.11 16.99
C ARG A 161 -1.79 -12.96 16.48
N GLU A 162 -1.71 -13.15 15.18
CA GLU A 162 -0.61 -13.89 14.55
C GLU A 162 0.76 -13.27 14.84
N ILE A 163 0.86 -11.94 14.78
CA ILE A 163 2.09 -11.23 15.13
C ILE A 163 2.54 -11.55 16.56
N LEU A 164 1.62 -11.50 17.53
CA LEU A 164 1.96 -11.73 18.93
C LEU A 164 2.28 -13.19 19.21
N GLU A 165 1.59 -14.12 18.59
CA GLU A 165 1.89 -15.55 18.67
C GLU A 165 3.30 -15.86 18.18
N LEU A 166 3.65 -15.37 16.97
CA LEU A 166 4.99 -15.56 16.39
C LEU A 166 6.10 -14.84 17.17
N ALA A 167 5.77 -13.71 17.81
CA ALA A 167 6.71 -12.96 18.64
C ALA A 167 6.86 -13.52 20.06
N ASN A 168 6.08 -14.55 20.46
CA ASN A 168 5.97 -15.07 21.84
C ASN A 168 5.71 -13.96 22.86
N VAL A 169 4.81 -13.02 22.55
CA VAL A 169 4.39 -11.95 23.44
C VAL A 169 2.99 -12.27 23.95
N ASP A 170 2.87 -12.43 25.28
CA ASP A 170 1.59 -12.66 25.95
C ASP A 170 0.87 -11.33 26.15
N CYS A 171 -0.22 -11.13 25.37
CA CYS A 171 -1.09 -9.97 25.45
C CYS A 171 -2.44 -10.32 24.85
N GLN A 172 -3.53 -10.06 25.57
CA GLN A 172 -4.87 -10.28 25.07
C GLN A 172 -5.16 -9.31 23.92
N VAL A 173 -5.74 -9.80 22.84
CA VAL A 173 -6.20 -8.96 21.70
C VAL A 173 -7.71 -9.08 21.61
N ASP A 174 -8.42 -7.96 21.74
CA ASP A 174 -9.87 -7.89 21.66
C ASP A 174 -10.31 -7.28 20.32
N PRO A 175 -11.29 -7.89 19.66
CA PRO A 175 -11.84 -7.36 18.42
C PRO A 175 -12.70 -6.12 18.70
N VAL A 176 -12.56 -5.09 17.86
CA VAL A 176 -13.38 -3.88 17.90
C VAL A 176 -13.87 -3.54 16.49
N GLU A 177 -15.10 -3.06 16.35
CA GLU A 177 -15.59 -2.59 15.04
C GLU A 177 -15.02 -1.20 14.72
N THR A 178 -14.88 -0.93 13.43
CA THR A 178 -14.37 0.37 12.91
C THR A 178 -15.15 1.57 13.47
N LYS A 179 -16.48 1.43 13.64
CA LYS A 179 -17.34 2.49 14.19
C LYS A 179 -16.98 2.89 15.62
N ASP A 180 -16.45 1.93 16.40
CA ASP A 180 -16.11 2.09 17.83
C ASP A 180 -14.63 2.42 18.03
N TYR A 181 -13.83 2.37 16.95
CA TYR A 181 -12.40 2.67 16.96
C TYR A 181 -12.12 4.08 16.45
N PHE A 182 -11.63 4.95 17.31
CA PHE A 182 -11.33 6.34 16.93
C PHE A 182 -10.11 6.40 16.01
N THR A 183 -10.32 6.82 14.76
CA THR A 183 -9.24 7.12 13.80
C THR A 183 -9.37 8.53 13.27
N ALA A 184 -8.22 9.20 13.05
CA ALA A 184 -8.19 10.56 12.52
C ALA A 184 -8.58 10.66 11.03
N ALA A 185 -8.67 9.55 10.31
CA ALA A 185 -9.07 9.48 8.90
C ALA A 185 -10.01 8.30 8.66
N LYS A 186 -11.04 8.51 7.83
CA LYS A 186 -11.90 7.41 7.35
C LYS A 186 -11.07 6.42 6.53
N ARG A 187 -11.27 5.15 6.81
CA ARG A 187 -10.72 4.01 6.07
C ARG A 187 -11.84 3.30 5.35
#